data_40b76341751fcdf537f10e6bc2e903a8
#
_entry.id   40b76341751fcdf537f10e6bc2e903a8
#
_cell.length_a   1.000
_cell.length_b   1.000
_cell.length_c   1.000
_cell.angle_alpha   90.00
_cell.angle_beta   90.00
_cell.angle_gamma   90.00
#
_symmetry.space_group_name_H-M   'P 1'
#
loop_
_entity.id
_entity.type
_entity.pdbx_description
1 polymer ?
#
loop_
_entity_poly.entity_id
_entity_poly.type
_entity_poly.pdbx_seq_one_letter_code
_entity_poly.pdbx_strand_id
1 'polypeptide(L)'
;MSANAYLGIDIGSISTKGVLIDEDGAIIARTYLWTEGDPAGAARRVVADLAGQIDPDEVKVRAAGTTGSARRLVGAMIGANVVKNKITAHAVGTTHLHPDVRTILEIGGQDSKIILVEGGIAVDYAMNTLCAAGTGSFLSSQAHRLGLEVEEFGPIALTSKHPANIAARCTVFAESDLVHKIQVGYAREDIVAGLCNAVASNYLSNVGKGKKIKGPVVFQGGVSKNIGVVKAFEDLLGCEVIVDEDGHLMGCYGIALLAMNAARDGRPPAQEGPFASGALDFDAVQEFEFTTREVECGRCANHCEIIVVRRDGEVIDSWGNRCERGAIKH
;
A
#
# COMPACT_ATOMS: atom_id res chain seq x y z
N MET A 1 8.21 28.45 17.36
CA MET A 1 7.74 27.16 17.93
C MET A 1 7.76 26.17 16.79
N SER A 2 8.38 25.03 16.97
CA SER A 2 8.37 23.99 15.92
C SER A 2 6.96 23.42 15.72
N ALA A 3 6.58 23.19 14.46
CA ALA A 3 5.34 22.51 14.11
C ALA A 3 5.45 21.02 14.39
N ASN A 4 4.36 20.38 14.84
CA ASN A 4 4.34 18.93 15.01
C ASN A 4 3.92 18.25 13.70
N ALA A 5 4.55 17.11 13.40
CA ALA A 5 4.22 16.27 12.27
C ALA A 5 4.09 14.80 12.71
N TYR A 6 3.49 13.99 11.83
CA TYR A 6 3.23 12.57 12.05
C TYR A 6 3.60 11.77 10.81
N LEU A 7 4.39 10.73 11.01
CA LEU A 7 4.93 9.90 9.94
C LEU A 7 4.04 8.68 9.68
N GLY A 8 3.73 8.43 8.41
CA GLY A 8 3.12 7.18 7.98
C GLY A 8 3.95 6.51 6.89
N ILE A 9 4.25 5.22 7.05
CA ILE A 9 4.97 4.42 6.04
C ILE A 9 4.14 3.20 5.66
N ASP A 10 3.93 3.00 4.36
CA ASP A 10 3.37 1.77 3.76
C ASP A 10 4.47 1.00 3.04
N ILE A 11 4.89 -0.11 3.63
CA ILE A 11 5.95 -0.96 3.08
C ILE A 11 5.33 -2.13 2.33
N GLY A 12 5.21 -1.98 1.01
CA GLY A 12 4.79 -3.05 0.11
C GLY A 12 5.98 -3.86 -0.42
N SER A 13 5.69 -5.01 -1.03
CA SER A 13 6.71 -5.86 -1.67
C SER A 13 7.29 -5.23 -2.94
N ILE A 14 6.52 -4.41 -3.66
CA ILE A 14 6.94 -3.71 -4.89
C ILE A 14 7.40 -2.29 -4.59
N SER A 15 6.62 -1.54 -3.81
CA SER A 15 6.87 -0.13 -3.54
C SER A 15 6.68 0.21 -2.06
N THR A 16 7.51 1.11 -1.57
CA THR A 16 7.45 1.69 -0.23
C THR A 16 7.12 3.17 -0.35
N LYS A 17 6.18 3.63 0.45
CA LYS A 17 5.65 5.00 0.43
C LYS A 17 5.70 5.59 1.80
N GLY A 18 5.89 6.89 1.88
CA GLY A 18 5.86 7.64 3.12
C GLY A 18 5.17 8.99 2.97
N VAL A 19 4.53 9.43 4.03
CA VAL A 19 4.02 10.79 4.16
C VAL A 19 4.33 11.35 5.54
N LEU A 20 4.55 12.66 5.59
CA LEU A 20 4.43 13.44 6.80
C LEU A 20 3.15 14.27 6.72
N ILE A 21 2.36 14.24 7.76
CA ILE A 21 1.17 15.09 7.91
C ILE A 21 1.34 16.03 9.08
N ASP A 22 0.73 17.22 9.00
CA ASP A 22 0.65 18.17 10.10
C ASP A 22 -0.46 17.82 11.10
N GLU A 23 -0.71 18.73 12.05
CA GLU A 23 -1.74 18.58 13.08
C GLU A 23 -3.18 18.62 12.54
N ASP A 24 -3.40 19.20 11.36
CA ASP A 24 -4.69 19.26 10.69
C ASP A 24 -4.92 18.07 9.75
N GLY A 25 -3.89 17.23 9.56
CA GLY A 25 -3.92 16.08 8.66
C GLY A 25 -3.54 16.42 7.22
N ALA A 26 -3.03 17.63 6.95
CA ALA A 26 -2.53 17.98 5.62
C ALA A 26 -1.17 17.33 5.36
N ILE A 27 -0.96 16.83 4.13
CA ILE A 27 0.33 16.24 3.73
C ILE A 27 1.34 17.37 3.50
N ILE A 28 2.43 17.38 4.28
CA ILE A 28 3.52 18.37 4.20
C ILE A 28 4.76 17.84 3.49
N ALA A 29 4.94 16.50 3.45
CA ALA A 29 5.97 15.83 2.66
C ALA A 29 5.48 14.45 2.23
N ARG A 30 5.94 14.00 1.06
CA ARG A 30 5.54 12.70 0.51
C ARG A 30 6.62 12.07 -0.36
N THR A 31 6.68 10.73 -0.36
CA THR A 31 7.60 9.98 -1.19
C THR A 31 7.04 8.64 -1.63
N TYR A 32 7.48 8.18 -2.79
CA TYR A 32 7.12 6.90 -3.38
C TYR A 32 8.38 6.29 -4.02
N LEU A 33 8.85 5.16 -3.47
CA LEU A 33 10.07 4.50 -3.92
C LEU A 33 9.83 3.01 -4.20
N TRP A 34 10.65 2.41 -5.05
CA TRP A 34 10.66 0.97 -5.26
C TRP A 34 11.31 0.26 -4.05
N THR A 35 10.71 -0.84 -3.61
CA THR A 35 11.23 -1.63 -2.47
C THR A 35 12.45 -2.46 -2.85
N GLU A 36 12.52 -2.95 -4.10
CA GLU A 36 13.67 -3.67 -4.67
C GLU A 36 14.12 -4.90 -3.85
N GLY A 37 13.16 -5.57 -3.15
CA GLY A 37 13.45 -6.72 -2.30
C GLY A 37 14.11 -6.40 -0.96
N ASP A 38 14.40 -5.12 -0.69
CA ASP A 38 14.99 -4.64 0.56
C ASP A 38 14.05 -3.67 1.30
N PRO A 39 13.10 -4.18 2.09
CA PRO A 39 12.14 -3.33 2.82
C PRO A 39 12.81 -2.45 3.88
N ALA A 40 13.92 -2.89 4.48
CA ALA A 40 14.66 -2.11 5.48
C ALA A 40 15.38 -0.92 4.84
N GLY A 41 16.12 -1.15 3.77
CA GLY A 41 16.77 -0.10 3.00
C GLY A 41 15.76 0.84 2.34
N ALA A 42 14.63 0.33 1.81
CA ALA A 42 13.57 1.16 1.27
C ALA A 42 12.97 2.09 2.33
N ALA A 43 12.75 1.60 3.56
CA ALA A 43 12.25 2.43 4.66
C ALA A 43 13.25 3.54 5.03
N ARG A 44 14.55 3.25 5.06
CA ARG A 44 15.61 4.25 5.28
C ARG A 44 15.59 5.32 4.19
N ARG A 45 15.53 4.93 2.92
CA ARG A 45 15.44 5.87 1.80
C ARG A 45 14.20 6.76 1.90
N VAL A 46 13.04 6.19 2.27
CA VAL A 46 11.80 6.95 2.51
C VAL A 46 11.99 7.97 3.62
N VAL A 47 12.57 7.57 4.75
CA VAL A 47 12.82 8.47 5.89
C VAL A 47 13.79 9.59 5.52
N ALA A 48 14.88 9.28 4.80
CA ALA A 48 15.85 10.26 4.34
C ALA A 48 15.25 11.25 3.33
N ASP A 49 14.43 10.75 2.38
CA ASP A 49 13.79 11.60 1.37
C ASP A 49 12.76 12.55 2.00
N LEU A 50 11.98 12.07 2.97
CA LEU A 50 11.05 12.92 3.73
C LEU A 50 11.78 13.96 4.58
N ALA A 51 12.92 13.60 5.22
CA ALA A 51 13.74 14.53 5.96
C ALA A 51 14.28 15.67 5.08
N GLY A 52 14.65 15.36 3.84
CA GLY A 52 15.12 16.35 2.86
C GLY A 52 14.05 17.33 2.37
N GLN A 53 12.77 17.07 2.63
CA GLN A 53 11.64 17.92 2.22
C GLN A 53 11.18 18.90 3.30
N ILE A 54 11.71 18.79 4.53
CA ILE A 54 11.32 19.62 5.68
C ILE A 54 12.56 20.24 6.32
N ASP A 55 12.36 21.30 7.11
CA ASP A 55 13.39 21.81 8.01
C ASP A 55 13.23 21.11 9.38
N PRO A 56 14.21 20.27 9.80
CA PRO A 56 14.14 19.56 11.08
C PRO A 56 14.12 20.48 12.32
N ASP A 57 14.52 21.73 12.18
CA ASP A 57 14.44 22.72 13.27
C ASP A 57 13.03 23.31 13.41
N GLU A 58 12.30 23.39 12.30
CA GLU A 58 10.94 23.93 12.26
C GLU A 58 9.86 22.85 12.42
N VAL A 59 10.12 21.60 12.00
CA VAL A 59 9.16 20.49 12.02
C VAL A 59 9.67 19.34 12.90
N LYS A 60 8.87 18.93 13.87
CA LYS A 60 9.19 17.80 14.77
C LYS A 60 8.20 16.66 14.57
N VAL A 61 8.68 15.51 14.11
CA VAL A 61 7.87 14.31 13.95
C VAL A 61 7.63 13.64 15.31
N ARG A 62 6.39 13.71 15.81
CA ARG A 62 6.03 13.31 17.18
C ARG A 62 5.60 11.86 17.31
N ALA A 63 5.13 11.26 16.24
CA ALA A 63 4.73 9.86 16.21
C ALA A 63 4.86 9.28 14.82
N ALA A 64 4.95 7.96 14.73
CA ALA A 64 5.06 7.23 13.49
C ALA A 64 4.12 6.02 13.46
N GLY A 65 3.61 5.72 12.27
CA GLY A 65 2.82 4.53 12.00
C GLY A 65 3.32 3.75 10.79
N THR A 66 3.18 2.43 10.83
CA THR A 66 3.58 1.56 9.72
C THR A 66 2.46 0.61 9.31
N THR A 67 2.34 0.41 7.99
CA THR A 67 1.45 -0.56 7.38
C THR A 67 2.16 -1.28 6.23
N GLY A 68 1.51 -2.24 5.59
CA GLY A 68 2.08 -3.01 4.49
C GLY A 68 2.58 -4.39 4.91
N SER A 69 3.29 -5.07 4.00
CA SER A 69 3.80 -6.43 4.20
C SER A 69 4.89 -6.48 5.28
N ALA A 70 5.85 -5.55 5.25
CA ALA A 70 6.95 -5.48 6.21
C ALA A 70 6.70 -4.50 7.37
N ARG A 71 5.43 -4.16 7.67
CA ARG A 71 5.05 -3.16 8.68
C ARG A 71 5.65 -3.39 10.06
N ARG A 72 5.79 -4.67 10.50
CA ARG A 72 6.35 -4.99 11.82
C ARG A 72 7.84 -4.72 11.89
N LEU A 73 8.58 -5.19 10.87
CA LEU A 73 10.01 -4.94 10.77
C LEU A 73 10.30 -3.44 10.80
N VAL A 74 9.69 -2.69 9.89
CA VAL A 74 9.92 -1.24 9.79
C VAL A 74 9.37 -0.51 11.00
N GLY A 75 8.24 -0.96 11.57
CA GLY A 75 7.71 -0.41 12.82
C GLY A 75 8.70 -0.52 13.98
N ALA A 76 9.34 -1.67 14.14
CA ALA A 76 10.39 -1.86 15.13
C ALA A 76 11.63 -0.98 14.85
N MET A 77 12.04 -0.89 13.57
CA MET A 77 13.18 -0.07 13.15
C MET A 77 13.02 1.42 13.51
N ILE A 78 11.86 1.99 13.20
CA ILE A 78 11.63 3.44 13.41
C ILE A 78 11.00 3.76 14.78
N GLY A 79 10.72 2.75 15.63
CA GLY A 79 10.05 2.96 16.91
C GLY A 79 8.59 3.39 16.78
N ALA A 80 7.87 2.89 15.75
CA ALA A 80 6.50 3.29 15.48
C ALA A 80 5.54 2.93 16.62
N ASN A 81 4.72 3.88 17.06
CA ASN A 81 3.68 3.67 18.06
C ASN A 81 2.40 3.02 17.51
N VAL A 82 2.24 2.98 16.18
CA VAL A 82 1.10 2.33 15.53
C VAL A 82 1.54 1.42 14.39
N VAL A 83 1.19 0.14 14.50
CA VAL A 83 1.41 -0.86 13.44
C VAL A 83 0.07 -1.49 13.10
N LYS A 84 -0.45 -1.26 11.89
CA LYS A 84 -1.75 -1.78 11.44
C LYS A 84 -1.65 -2.39 10.04
N ASN A 85 -2.63 -3.24 9.71
CA ASN A 85 -2.76 -3.80 8.38
C ASN A 85 -3.26 -2.75 7.37
N LYS A 86 -3.09 -3.04 6.07
CA LYS A 86 -3.50 -2.14 4.99
C LYS A 86 -5.01 -1.86 4.97
N ILE A 87 -5.85 -2.84 5.32
CA ILE A 87 -7.32 -2.65 5.34
C ILE A 87 -7.69 -1.48 6.26
N THR A 88 -7.18 -1.52 7.49
CA THR A 88 -7.41 -0.45 8.47
C THR A 88 -6.86 0.89 7.99
N ALA A 89 -5.62 0.89 7.48
CA ALA A 89 -4.97 2.12 7.03
C ALA A 89 -5.72 2.77 5.87
N HIS A 90 -6.04 2.00 4.82
CA HIS A 90 -6.82 2.51 3.68
C HIS A 90 -8.21 3.00 4.11
N ALA A 91 -8.94 2.26 4.94
CA ALA A 91 -10.25 2.68 5.43
C ALA A 91 -10.17 4.03 6.16
N VAL A 92 -9.21 4.18 7.10
CA VAL A 92 -9.06 5.43 7.87
C VAL A 92 -8.68 6.61 6.97
N GLY A 93 -7.70 6.43 6.06
CA GLY A 93 -7.31 7.49 5.14
C GLY A 93 -8.45 7.92 4.23
N THR A 94 -9.17 6.95 3.66
CA THR A 94 -10.30 7.25 2.76
C THR A 94 -11.46 7.89 3.47
N THR A 95 -11.87 7.40 4.64
CA THR A 95 -13.01 7.96 5.38
C THR A 95 -12.73 9.35 5.94
N HIS A 96 -11.44 9.69 6.12
CA HIS A 96 -11.05 11.05 6.49
C HIS A 96 -11.33 12.06 5.35
N LEU A 97 -11.00 11.68 4.10
CA LEU A 97 -11.20 12.53 2.91
C LEU A 97 -12.64 12.43 2.36
N HIS A 98 -13.23 11.25 2.43
CA HIS A 98 -14.56 10.92 1.92
C HIS A 98 -15.42 10.28 3.03
N PRO A 99 -16.00 11.06 3.94
CA PRO A 99 -16.77 10.54 5.09
C PRO A 99 -17.95 9.64 4.69
N ASP A 100 -18.52 9.86 3.50
CA ASP A 100 -19.67 9.11 2.98
C ASP A 100 -19.29 7.89 2.13
N VAL A 101 -17.99 7.57 1.99
CA VAL A 101 -17.53 6.43 1.19
C VAL A 101 -18.20 5.12 1.64
N ARG A 102 -18.61 4.30 0.66
CA ARG A 102 -19.23 2.99 0.91
C ARG A 102 -18.39 1.83 0.40
N THR A 103 -17.60 2.06 -0.63
CA THR A 103 -16.73 1.03 -1.21
C THR A 103 -15.38 1.63 -1.57
N ILE A 104 -14.32 0.95 -1.15
CA ILE A 104 -12.95 1.28 -1.54
C ILE A 104 -12.44 0.13 -2.40
N LEU A 105 -12.04 0.44 -3.63
CA LEU A 105 -11.31 -0.44 -4.52
C LEU A 105 -9.83 -0.11 -4.37
N GLU A 106 -8.97 -1.10 -4.16
CA GLU A 106 -7.52 -0.88 -4.11
C GLU A 106 -6.81 -1.91 -4.99
N ILE A 107 -5.99 -1.41 -5.91
CA ILE A 107 -5.10 -2.25 -6.72
C ILE A 107 -3.68 -1.75 -6.57
N GLY A 108 -2.87 -2.56 -5.92
CA GLY A 108 -1.43 -2.37 -5.77
C GLY A 108 -0.63 -3.07 -6.88
N GLY A 109 0.69 -3.15 -6.67
CA GLY A 109 1.59 -3.85 -7.59
C GLY A 109 1.38 -5.36 -7.63
N GLN A 110 1.21 -6.02 -6.48
CA GLN A 110 1.08 -7.49 -6.38
C GLN A 110 -0.23 -7.97 -5.75
N ASP A 111 -0.93 -7.12 -5.04
CA ASP A 111 -2.17 -7.46 -4.37
C ASP A 111 -3.30 -6.51 -4.77
N SER A 112 -4.52 -6.94 -4.56
CA SER A 112 -5.69 -6.10 -4.72
C SER A 112 -6.70 -6.38 -3.61
N LYS A 113 -7.47 -5.36 -3.23
CA LYS A 113 -8.40 -5.42 -2.10
C LYS A 113 -9.66 -4.62 -2.40
N ILE A 114 -10.78 -5.13 -1.90
CA ILE A 114 -12.03 -4.38 -1.77
C ILE A 114 -12.34 -4.22 -0.29
N ILE A 115 -12.75 -3.03 0.11
CA ILE A 115 -13.16 -2.74 1.49
C ILE A 115 -14.55 -2.11 1.44
N LEU A 116 -15.49 -2.71 2.14
CA LEU A 116 -16.83 -2.15 2.31
C LEU A 116 -16.89 -1.35 3.62
N VAL A 117 -17.42 -0.14 3.54
CA VAL A 117 -17.46 0.81 4.64
C VAL A 117 -18.91 1.13 5.00
N GLU A 118 -19.22 1.12 6.30
CA GLU A 118 -20.50 1.60 6.85
C GLU A 118 -20.23 2.46 8.08
N GLY A 119 -20.79 3.70 8.06
CA GLY A 119 -20.60 4.63 9.17
C GLY A 119 -19.13 4.96 9.46
N GLY A 120 -18.30 5.05 8.43
CA GLY A 120 -16.85 5.32 8.57
C GLY A 120 -16.01 4.14 9.02
N ILE A 121 -16.57 2.94 9.14
CA ILE A 121 -15.89 1.73 9.62
C ILE A 121 -15.87 0.67 8.53
N ALA A 122 -14.72 0.03 8.33
CA ALA A 122 -14.60 -1.13 7.45
C ALA A 122 -15.37 -2.32 8.06
N VAL A 123 -16.46 -2.74 7.41
CA VAL A 123 -17.35 -3.81 7.89
C VAL A 123 -17.10 -5.14 7.19
N ASP A 124 -16.54 -5.12 5.99
CA ASP A 124 -16.21 -6.32 5.22
C ASP A 124 -15.07 -6.01 4.24
N TYR A 125 -14.30 -7.03 3.88
CA TYR A 125 -13.25 -6.91 2.87
C TYR A 125 -12.98 -8.23 2.17
N ALA A 126 -12.34 -8.16 1.02
CA ALA A 126 -11.70 -9.30 0.37
C ALA A 126 -10.35 -8.88 -0.20
N MET A 127 -9.46 -9.84 -0.37
CA MET A 127 -8.11 -9.63 -0.90
C MET A 127 -7.77 -10.70 -1.93
N ASN A 128 -7.04 -10.29 -2.95
CA ASN A 128 -6.33 -11.19 -3.84
C ASN A 128 -4.82 -10.98 -3.64
N THR A 129 -4.14 -12.01 -3.16
CA THR A 129 -2.70 -12.02 -2.90
C THR A 129 -1.93 -13.04 -3.73
N LEU A 130 -2.65 -13.83 -4.55
CA LEU A 130 -2.07 -14.97 -5.27
C LEU A 130 -2.10 -14.82 -6.79
N CYS A 131 -3.05 -14.05 -7.33
CA CYS A 131 -3.24 -13.93 -8.78
C CYS A 131 -2.80 -12.55 -9.29
N ALA A 132 -1.82 -12.52 -10.18
CA ALA A 132 -1.32 -11.29 -10.76
C ALA A 132 -2.32 -10.61 -11.72
N ALA A 133 -3.32 -11.33 -12.27
CA ALA A 133 -4.19 -10.85 -13.34
C ALA A 133 -4.98 -9.57 -13.02
N GLY A 134 -5.30 -9.33 -11.75
CA GLY A 134 -5.98 -8.12 -11.26
C GLY A 134 -5.06 -7.16 -10.54
N THR A 135 -3.80 -7.02 -10.94
CA THR A 135 -2.78 -6.22 -10.25
C THR A 135 -1.97 -5.34 -11.20
N GLY A 136 -1.25 -4.37 -10.63
CA GLY A 136 -0.39 -3.47 -11.39
C GLY A 136 0.76 -4.16 -12.09
N SER A 137 1.34 -5.22 -11.50
CA SER A 137 2.44 -5.98 -12.13
C SER A 137 2.03 -6.62 -13.45
N PHE A 138 0.77 -7.04 -13.58
CA PHE A 138 0.26 -7.52 -14.86
C PHE A 138 0.26 -6.40 -15.91
N LEU A 139 -0.27 -5.21 -15.58
CA LEU A 139 -0.29 -4.08 -16.51
C LEU A 139 1.13 -3.66 -16.92
N SER A 140 2.06 -3.56 -15.96
CA SER A 140 3.46 -3.22 -16.24
C SER A 140 4.13 -4.25 -17.16
N SER A 141 3.86 -5.54 -16.94
CA SER A 141 4.37 -6.61 -17.80
C SER A 141 3.84 -6.51 -19.24
N GLN A 142 2.55 -6.19 -19.41
CA GLN A 142 1.95 -6.04 -20.73
C GLN A 142 2.40 -4.73 -21.41
N ALA A 143 2.61 -3.65 -20.64
CA ALA A 143 3.17 -2.41 -21.15
C ALA A 143 4.56 -2.64 -21.76
N HIS A 144 5.46 -3.25 -21.01
CA HIS A 144 6.79 -3.61 -21.49
C HIS A 144 6.76 -4.48 -22.76
N ARG A 145 5.83 -5.45 -22.84
CA ARG A 145 5.65 -6.30 -24.04
C ARG A 145 5.18 -5.51 -25.25
N LEU A 146 4.39 -4.45 -25.06
CA LEU A 146 3.92 -3.56 -26.13
C LEU A 146 4.93 -2.45 -26.48
N GLY A 147 6.06 -2.38 -25.77
CA GLY A 147 7.04 -1.29 -25.91
C GLY A 147 6.49 0.05 -25.45
N LEU A 148 5.68 0.05 -24.38
CA LEU A 148 5.04 1.22 -23.78
C LEU A 148 5.45 1.34 -22.31
N GLU A 149 5.43 2.56 -21.79
CA GLU A 149 5.42 2.80 -20.36
C GLU A 149 4.00 2.59 -19.81
N VAL A 150 3.87 2.12 -18.55
CA VAL A 150 2.56 1.79 -17.97
C VAL A 150 1.67 3.04 -17.81
N GLU A 151 2.26 4.20 -17.68
CA GLU A 151 1.64 5.52 -17.61
C GLU A 151 0.93 5.91 -18.92
N GLU A 152 1.40 5.39 -20.05
CA GLU A 152 0.81 5.66 -21.38
C GLU A 152 -0.49 4.88 -21.60
N PHE A 153 -0.72 3.79 -20.81
CA PHE A 153 -1.87 2.91 -20.99
C PHE A 153 -3.21 3.64 -20.88
N GLY A 154 -3.38 4.45 -19.85
CA GLY A 154 -4.62 5.17 -19.61
C GLY A 154 -5.03 6.06 -20.78
N PRO A 155 -4.18 7.02 -21.19
CA PRO A 155 -4.45 7.89 -22.35
C PRO A 155 -4.72 7.10 -23.63
N ILE A 156 -3.93 6.07 -23.93
CA ILE A 156 -4.12 5.23 -25.13
C ILE A 156 -5.47 4.49 -25.07
N ALA A 157 -5.80 3.88 -23.93
CA ALA A 157 -7.06 3.14 -23.75
C ALA A 157 -8.29 4.01 -24.07
N LEU A 158 -8.28 5.27 -23.66
CA LEU A 158 -9.40 6.19 -23.87
C LEU A 158 -9.62 6.59 -25.34
N THR A 159 -8.65 6.35 -26.23
CA THR A 159 -8.81 6.59 -27.67
C THR A 159 -9.49 5.42 -28.39
N SER A 160 -9.61 4.26 -27.75
CA SER A 160 -10.24 3.07 -28.32
C SER A 160 -11.73 3.28 -28.56
N LYS A 161 -12.19 2.80 -29.70
CA LYS A 161 -13.62 2.75 -30.05
C LYS A 161 -14.20 1.34 -29.93
N HIS A 162 -13.34 0.33 -30.02
CA HIS A 162 -13.72 -1.08 -30.05
C HIS A 162 -12.74 -1.91 -29.22
N PRO A 163 -12.79 -1.82 -27.86
CA PRO A 163 -11.87 -2.56 -26.99
C PRO A 163 -11.81 -4.04 -27.34
N ALA A 164 -10.59 -4.57 -27.47
CA ALA A 164 -10.38 -5.98 -27.77
C ALA A 164 -10.88 -6.85 -26.61
N ASN A 165 -11.53 -7.97 -26.93
CA ASN A 165 -11.90 -8.95 -25.93
C ASN A 165 -10.63 -9.73 -25.51
N ILE A 166 -10.19 -9.52 -24.25
CA ILE A 166 -9.04 -10.17 -23.61
C ILE A 166 -9.52 -10.92 -22.39
N ALA A 167 -9.00 -12.15 -22.19
CA ALA A 167 -9.40 -12.99 -21.08
C ALA A 167 -9.10 -12.33 -19.71
N ALA A 168 -10.16 -12.22 -18.89
CA ALA A 168 -10.09 -11.59 -17.57
C ALA A 168 -9.88 -12.61 -16.43
N ARG A 169 -9.23 -13.75 -16.66
CA ARG A 169 -9.07 -14.82 -15.67
C ARG A 169 -7.62 -15.02 -15.26
N CYS A 170 -6.81 -15.57 -16.12
CA CYS A 170 -5.41 -15.89 -15.86
C CYS A 170 -4.51 -15.05 -16.78
N THR A 171 -3.39 -14.56 -16.23
CA THR A 171 -2.40 -13.77 -16.99
C THR A 171 -1.89 -14.49 -18.23
N VAL A 172 -1.70 -15.82 -18.16
CA VAL A 172 -1.24 -16.64 -19.29
C VAL A 172 -2.22 -16.59 -20.46
N PHE A 173 -3.52 -16.70 -20.19
CA PHE A 173 -4.54 -16.60 -21.23
C PHE A 173 -4.67 -15.16 -21.76
N ALA A 174 -4.60 -14.17 -20.87
CA ALA A 174 -4.62 -12.76 -21.28
C ALA A 174 -3.42 -12.43 -22.19
N GLU A 175 -2.23 -12.95 -21.90
CA GLU A 175 -1.05 -12.83 -22.76
C GLU A 175 -1.25 -13.52 -24.11
N SER A 176 -1.81 -14.73 -24.12
CA SER A 176 -2.08 -15.46 -25.35
C SER A 176 -3.07 -14.69 -26.24
N ASP A 177 -4.13 -14.14 -25.63
CA ASP A 177 -5.09 -13.29 -26.35
C ASP A 177 -4.42 -12.02 -26.89
N LEU A 178 -3.60 -11.34 -26.07
CA LEU A 178 -2.84 -10.18 -26.48
C LEU A 178 -2.00 -10.47 -27.73
N VAL A 179 -1.19 -11.54 -27.70
CA VAL A 179 -0.34 -11.92 -28.83
C VAL A 179 -1.18 -12.22 -30.07
N HIS A 180 -2.28 -12.97 -29.90
CA HIS A 180 -3.18 -13.25 -31.00
C HIS A 180 -3.79 -11.97 -31.60
N LYS A 181 -4.26 -11.03 -30.77
CA LYS A 181 -4.84 -9.76 -31.24
C LYS A 181 -3.84 -8.92 -32.01
N ILE A 182 -2.57 -8.88 -31.57
CA ILE A 182 -1.48 -8.21 -32.33
C ILE A 182 -1.31 -8.86 -33.69
N GLN A 183 -1.25 -10.22 -33.75
CA GLN A 183 -1.02 -10.96 -35.00
C GLN A 183 -2.14 -10.80 -36.03
N VAL A 184 -3.38 -10.66 -35.59
CA VAL A 184 -4.54 -10.45 -36.48
C VAL A 184 -4.82 -8.98 -36.78
N GLY A 185 -3.95 -8.06 -36.32
CA GLY A 185 -3.96 -6.66 -36.73
C GLY A 185 -4.93 -5.75 -35.97
N TYR A 186 -5.27 -6.07 -34.72
CA TYR A 186 -6.02 -5.13 -33.89
C TYR A 186 -5.24 -3.84 -33.68
N ALA A 187 -5.94 -2.71 -33.59
CA ALA A 187 -5.34 -1.44 -33.25
C ALA A 187 -4.77 -1.47 -31.81
N ARG A 188 -3.66 -0.76 -31.60
CA ARG A 188 -2.97 -0.74 -30.30
C ARG A 188 -3.89 -0.25 -29.18
N GLU A 189 -4.63 0.81 -29.43
CA GLU A 189 -5.58 1.40 -28.50
C GLU A 189 -6.69 0.40 -28.09
N ASP A 190 -7.17 -0.41 -29.02
CA ASP A 190 -8.20 -1.43 -28.74
C ASP A 190 -7.64 -2.54 -27.86
N ILE A 191 -6.38 -2.94 -28.07
CA ILE A 191 -5.69 -3.92 -27.24
C ILE A 191 -5.48 -3.37 -25.82
N VAL A 192 -4.98 -2.14 -25.69
CA VAL A 192 -4.72 -1.50 -24.39
C VAL A 192 -6.01 -1.30 -23.60
N ALA A 193 -7.08 -0.86 -24.24
CA ALA A 193 -8.40 -0.76 -23.62
C ALA A 193 -8.94 -2.13 -23.17
N GLY A 194 -8.74 -3.17 -23.99
CA GLY A 194 -9.08 -4.55 -23.65
C GLY A 194 -8.32 -5.06 -22.43
N LEU A 195 -7.05 -4.69 -22.26
CA LEU A 195 -6.26 -5.03 -21.06
C LEU A 195 -6.78 -4.31 -19.81
N CYS A 196 -7.14 -3.03 -19.91
CA CYS A 196 -7.74 -2.28 -18.80
C CYS A 196 -9.08 -2.93 -18.37
N ASN A 197 -9.93 -3.28 -19.34
CA ASN A 197 -11.19 -3.98 -19.08
C ASN A 197 -10.96 -5.35 -18.44
N ALA A 198 -9.93 -6.09 -18.88
CA ALA A 198 -9.60 -7.40 -18.32
C ALA A 198 -9.17 -7.29 -16.86
N VAL A 199 -8.37 -6.28 -16.49
CA VAL A 199 -7.97 -6.05 -15.08
C VAL A 199 -9.17 -5.73 -14.21
N ALA A 200 -10.02 -4.79 -14.61
CA ALA A 200 -11.21 -4.41 -13.84
C ALA A 200 -12.21 -5.60 -13.71
N SER A 201 -12.44 -6.32 -14.79
CA SER A 201 -13.31 -7.51 -14.79
C SER A 201 -12.76 -8.65 -13.92
N ASN A 202 -11.44 -8.88 -13.98
CA ASN A 202 -10.77 -9.86 -13.12
C ASN A 202 -10.91 -9.49 -11.64
N TYR A 203 -10.65 -8.23 -11.33
CA TYR A 203 -10.79 -7.70 -9.96
C TYR A 203 -12.21 -7.93 -9.42
N LEU A 204 -13.25 -7.53 -10.16
CA LEU A 204 -14.64 -7.69 -9.73
C LEU A 204 -15.04 -9.16 -9.60
N SER A 205 -14.54 -10.02 -10.48
CA SER A 205 -14.83 -11.47 -10.45
C SER A 205 -14.14 -12.21 -9.31
N ASN A 206 -13.02 -11.70 -8.80
CA ASN A 206 -12.25 -12.31 -7.70
C ASN A 206 -12.55 -11.63 -6.36
N VAL A 207 -12.05 -10.41 -6.15
CA VAL A 207 -12.22 -9.72 -4.85
C VAL A 207 -13.59 -9.08 -4.68
N GLY A 208 -14.24 -8.69 -5.77
CA GLY A 208 -15.61 -8.16 -5.79
C GLY A 208 -16.70 -9.23 -5.68
N LYS A 209 -16.34 -10.52 -5.86
CA LYS A 209 -17.31 -11.62 -5.91
C LYS A 209 -18.13 -11.72 -4.61
N GLY A 210 -19.44 -11.61 -4.75
CA GLY A 210 -20.39 -11.69 -3.62
C GLY A 210 -20.41 -10.43 -2.73
N LYS A 211 -19.65 -9.40 -3.07
CA LYS A 211 -19.67 -8.12 -2.36
C LYS A 211 -20.78 -7.22 -2.89
N LYS A 212 -21.46 -6.52 -1.97
CA LYS A 212 -22.47 -5.51 -2.32
C LYS A 212 -21.80 -4.15 -2.50
N ILE A 213 -21.26 -3.93 -3.71
CA ILE A 213 -20.62 -2.65 -4.06
C ILE A 213 -21.68 -1.56 -4.10
N LYS A 214 -21.47 -0.49 -3.33
CA LYS A 214 -22.36 0.67 -3.24
C LYS A 214 -21.54 1.95 -3.37
N GLY A 215 -22.11 2.96 -4.01
CA GLY A 215 -21.50 4.30 -4.07
C GLY A 215 -21.71 5.11 -2.77
N PRO A 216 -20.86 6.09 -2.51
CA PRO A 216 -19.69 6.48 -3.30
C PRO A 216 -18.58 5.42 -3.33
N VAL A 217 -17.97 5.24 -4.50
CA VAL A 217 -16.87 4.30 -4.74
C VAL A 217 -15.57 5.09 -4.90
N VAL A 218 -14.55 4.77 -4.10
CA VAL A 218 -13.22 5.39 -4.21
C VAL A 218 -12.23 4.33 -4.69
N PHE A 219 -11.42 4.66 -5.70
CA PHE A 219 -10.38 3.77 -6.23
C PHE A 219 -8.99 4.27 -5.87
N GLN A 220 -8.17 3.38 -5.32
CA GLN A 220 -6.87 3.67 -4.72
C GLN A 220 -5.79 2.69 -5.18
N GLY A 221 -4.55 2.95 -4.73
CA GLY A 221 -3.37 2.18 -5.10
C GLY A 221 -2.73 2.69 -6.38
N GLY A 222 -1.58 2.14 -6.75
CA GLY A 222 -0.82 2.61 -7.92
C GLY A 222 -1.59 2.56 -9.23
N VAL A 223 -2.48 1.57 -9.38
CA VAL A 223 -3.28 1.40 -10.61
C VAL A 223 -4.39 2.44 -10.74
N SER A 224 -4.78 3.13 -9.67
CA SER A 224 -5.79 4.19 -9.75
C SER A 224 -5.36 5.39 -10.61
N LYS A 225 -4.05 5.54 -10.85
CA LYS A 225 -3.52 6.53 -11.79
C LYS A 225 -3.79 6.20 -13.26
N ASN A 226 -4.18 4.95 -13.56
CA ASN A 226 -4.51 4.54 -14.92
C ASN A 226 -5.98 4.85 -15.24
N ILE A 227 -6.21 5.98 -15.93
CA ILE A 227 -7.55 6.46 -16.29
C ILE A 227 -8.33 5.48 -17.17
N GLY A 228 -7.67 4.59 -17.91
CA GLY A 228 -8.33 3.53 -18.67
C GLY A 228 -8.92 2.44 -17.77
N VAL A 229 -8.24 2.10 -16.65
CA VAL A 229 -8.79 1.18 -15.64
C VAL A 229 -9.91 1.85 -14.84
N VAL A 230 -9.79 3.14 -14.52
CA VAL A 230 -10.88 3.91 -13.89
C VAL A 230 -12.13 3.84 -14.76
N LYS A 231 -12.01 4.18 -16.04
CA LYS A 231 -13.10 4.11 -17.01
C LYS A 231 -13.72 2.71 -17.10
N ALA A 232 -12.88 1.67 -17.09
CA ALA A 232 -13.35 0.28 -17.10
C ALA A 232 -14.18 -0.06 -15.85
N PHE A 233 -13.79 0.43 -14.67
CA PHE A 233 -14.59 0.26 -13.45
C PHE A 233 -15.91 1.01 -13.52
N GLU A 234 -15.91 2.27 -14.01
CA GLU A 234 -17.15 3.04 -14.17
C GLU A 234 -18.15 2.35 -15.09
N ASP A 235 -17.67 1.83 -16.23
CA ASP A 235 -18.51 1.12 -17.18
C ASP A 235 -19.08 -0.20 -16.63
N LEU A 236 -18.28 -0.94 -15.84
CA LEU A 236 -18.68 -2.20 -15.24
C LEU A 236 -19.59 -2.01 -14.02
N LEU A 237 -19.40 -0.96 -13.25
CA LEU A 237 -20.17 -0.67 -12.04
C LEU A 237 -21.41 0.18 -12.32
N GLY A 238 -21.45 0.90 -13.45
CA GLY A 238 -22.53 1.82 -13.82
C GLY A 238 -22.61 3.04 -12.89
N CYS A 239 -21.51 3.45 -12.28
CA CYS A 239 -21.43 4.61 -11.40
C CYS A 239 -20.06 5.30 -11.52
N GLU A 240 -20.00 6.54 -11.08
CA GLU A 240 -18.75 7.28 -10.97
C GLU A 240 -17.80 6.63 -9.96
N VAL A 241 -16.51 6.65 -10.29
CA VAL A 241 -15.43 6.15 -9.44
C VAL A 241 -14.48 7.30 -9.09
N ILE A 242 -14.47 7.67 -7.81
CA ILE A 242 -13.66 8.76 -7.29
C ILE A 242 -12.20 8.32 -7.22
N VAL A 243 -11.31 9.15 -7.72
CA VAL A 243 -9.85 8.96 -7.65
C VAL A 243 -9.21 10.22 -7.11
N ASP A 244 -8.51 10.10 -5.99
CA ASP A 244 -7.73 11.20 -5.42
C ASP A 244 -6.35 11.30 -6.09
N GLU A 245 -5.80 12.50 -6.19
CA GLU A 245 -4.45 12.73 -6.71
C GLU A 245 -3.42 11.89 -5.96
N ASP A 246 -3.52 11.83 -4.64
CA ASP A 246 -2.68 11.06 -3.73
C ASP A 246 -3.28 9.68 -3.34
N GLY A 247 -4.24 9.16 -4.10
CA GLY A 247 -4.89 7.87 -3.83
C GLY A 247 -3.92 6.69 -3.74
N HIS A 248 -2.76 6.78 -4.37
CA HIS A 248 -1.68 5.81 -4.29
C HIS A 248 -0.90 5.86 -2.95
N LEU A 249 -1.04 6.94 -2.16
CA LEU A 249 -0.44 7.14 -0.85
C LEU A 249 -1.42 6.87 0.31
N MET A 250 -2.66 6.49 0.02
CA MET A 250 -3.72 6.39 1.02
C MET A 250 -3.40 5.44 2.17
N GLY A 251 -2.62 4.38 1.93
CA GLY A 251 -2.15 3.48 2.98
C GLY A 251 -1.23 4.16 3.99
N CYS A 252 -0.22 4.91 3.53
CA CYS A 252 0.67 5.65 4.41
C CYS A 252 -0.04 6.87 5.04
N TYR A 253 -0.93 7.52 4.32
CA TYR A 253 -1.75 8.61 4.86
C TYR A 253 -2.62 8.15 6.04
N GLY A 254 -3.39 7.08 5.87
CA GLY A 254 -4.25 6.57 6.92
C GLY A 254 -3.49 6.08 8.15
N ILE A 255 -2.28 5.51 7.99
CA ILE A 255 -1.48 5.11 9.14
C ILE A 255 -0.83 6.32 9.83
N ALA A 256 -0.52 7.42 9.11
CA ALA A 256 -0.08 8.68 9.70
C ALA A 256 -1.19 9.31 10.57
N LEU A 257 -2.45 9.33 10.08
CA LEU A 257 -3.62 9.76 10.87
C LEU A 257 -3.79 8.93 12.14
N LEU A 258 -3.59 7.62 12.05
CA LEU A 258 -3.65 6.74 13.23
C LEU A 258 -2.52 7.02 14.22
N ALA A 259 -1.31 7.34 13.75
CA ALA A 259 -0.19 7.74 14.59
C ALA A 259 -0.47 9.08 15.29
N MET A 260 -1.00 10.06 14.54
CA MET A 260 -1.44 11.34 15.08
C MET A 260 -2.45 11.17 16.21
N ASN A 261 -3.51 10.38 15.97
CA ASN A 261 -4.54 10.11 16.97
C ASN A 261 -3.98 9.39 18.20
N ALA A 262 -3.07 8.42 18.00
CA ALA A 262 -2.41 7.73 19.11
C ALA A 262 -1.57 8.66 19.97
N ALA A 263 -0.86 9.62 19.35
CA ALA A 263 -0.11 10.63 20.08
C ALA A 263 -1.03 11.57 20.90
N ARG A 264 -2.13 12.00 20.30
CA ARG A 264 -3.17 12.81 20.98
C ARG A 264 -3.81 12.08 22.17
N ASP A 265 -3.99 10.76 22.04
CA ASP A 265 -4.49 9.87 23.12
C ASP A 265 -3.44 9.55 24.19
N GLY A 266 -2.26 10.17 24.15
CA GLY A 266 -1.17 9.94 25.10
C GLY A 266 -0.45 8.61 24.94
N ARG A 267 -0.47 8.02 23.75
CA ARG A 267 0.31 6.83 23.38
C ARG A 267 1.53 7.23 22.56
N PRO A 268 2.64 7.63 23.19
CA PRO A 268 3.83 8.05 22.47
C PRO A 268 4.48 6.86 21.74
N PRO A 269 5.38 7.12 20.79
CA PRO A 269 6.27 6.10 20.25
C PRO A 269 7.20 5.54 21.34
N ALA A 270 7.92 4.47 21.02
CA ALA A 270 8.92 3.93 21.94
C ALA A 270 9.93 5.04 22.32
N GLN A 271 10.11 5.27 23.61
CA GLN A 271 11.05 6.30 24.13
C GLN A 271 12.52 5.84 24.06
N GLU A 272 12.80 4.89 23.18
CA GLU A 272 14.12 4.34 22.89
C GLU A 272 14.38 4.38 21.38
N GLY A 273 15.66 4.34 21.01
CA GLY A 273 16.04 4.40 19.59
C GLY A 273 15.68 5.74 18.95
N PRO A 274 15.12 5.74 17.72
CA PRO A 274 14.91 6.97 16.95
C PRO A 274 14.01 8.03 17.61
N PHE A 275 13.22 7.68 18.61
CA PHE A 275 12.34 8.62 19.35
C PHE A 275 12.83 8.96 20.77
N ALA A 276 14.05 8.60 21.12
CA ALA A 276 14.61 8.84 22.46
C ALA A 276 14.55 10.31 22.90
N SER A 277 14.66 11.25 21.96
CA SER A 277 14.58 12.70 22.21
C SER A 277 13.14 13.26 22.26
N GLY A 278 12.11 12.41 22.14
CA GLY A 278 10.69 12.81 22.08
C GLY A 278 10.22 13.30 20.71
N ALA A 279 11.08 13.23 19.70
CA ALA A 279 10.77 13.39 18.27
C ALA A 279 11.64 12.43 17.47
N LEU A 280 11.21 12.11 16.23
CA LEU A 280 11.98 11.23 15.35
C LEU A 280 13.35 11.87 15.02
N ASP A 281 14.38 11.14 15.35
CA ASP A 281 15.73 11.41 14.89
C ASP A 281 15.95 10.68 13.56
N PHE A 282 16.00 11.43 12.47
CA PHE A 282 16.13 10.89 11.12
C PHE A 282 17.49 10.24 10.89
N ASP A 283 18.55 10.77 11.50
CA ASP A 283 19.92 10.25 11.37
C ASP A 283 20.03 8.93 12.13
N ALA A 284 19.46 8.83 13.31
CA ALA A 284 19.42 7.58 14.07
C ALA A 284 18.79 6.42 13.29
N VAL A 285 17.78 6.67 12.44
CA VAL A 285 17.20 5.63 11.57
C VAL A 285 18.21 5.10 10.54
N GLN A 286 19.16 5.95 10.12
CA GLN A 286 20.19 5.57 9.15
C GLN A 286 21.35 4.80 9.82
N GLU A 287 21.70 5.16 11.05
CA GLU A 287 22.90 4.68 11.74
C GLU A 287 22.73 3.30 12.38
N PHE A 288 21.56 2.98 12.95
CA PHE A 288 21.32 1.71 13.62
C PHE A 288 21.49 0.50 12.70
N GLU A 289 22.20 -0.51 13.17
CA GLU A 289 22.30 -1.82 12.49
C GLU A 289 21.09 -2.70 12.86
N PHE A 290 20.29 -3.05 11.86
CA PHE A 290 19.15 -3.96 12.03
C PHE A 290 19.43 -5.30 11.40
N THR A 291 19.22 -6.38 12.18
CA THR A 291 19.29 -7.74 11.69
C THR A 291 18.00 -8.49 11.99
N THR A 292 17.60 -9.34 11.07
CA THR A 292 16.46 -10.25 11.25
C THR A 292 16.94 -11.68 11.20
N ARG A 293 16.42 -12.52 12.09
CA ARG A 293 16.70 -13.96 12.12
C ARG A 293 15.42 -14.73 12.34
N GLU A 294 15.24 -15.77 11.55
CA GLU A 294 14.21 -16.78 11.79
C GLU A 294 14.71 -17.80 12.83
N VAL A 295 13.83 -18.14 13.76
CA VAL A 295 14.06 -19.14 14.80
C VAL A 295 12.85 -20.05 14.87
N GLU A 296 13.04 -21.34 14.70
CA GLU A 296 11.97 -22.33 14.88
C GLU A 296 11.68 -22.53 16.37
N CYS A 297 10.40 -22.45 16.75
CA CYS A 297 9.95 -22.72 18.10
C CYS A 297 9.75 -24.22 18.33
N GLY A 298 10.71 -24.88 18.94
CA GLY A 298 10.64 -26.32 19.26
C GLY A 298 9.77 -26.70 20.47
N ARG A 299 8.87 -25.80 20.96
CA ARG A 299 8.13 -26.02 22.24
C ARG A 299 6.83 -26.82 22.09
N CYS A 300 6.34 -27.05 20.87
CA CYS A 300 5.17 -27.89 20.58
C CYS A 300 5.13 -28.27 19.10
N ALA A 301 4.18 -29.12 18.72
CA ALA A 301 4.01 -29.61 17.33
C ALA A 301 3.67 -28.55 16.29
N ASN A 302 3.43 -27.29 16.67
CA ASN A 302 3.18 -26.21 15.70
C ASN A 302 4.44 -25.69 15.01
N HIS A 303 5.61 -25.94 15.60
CA HIS A 303 6.92 -25.52 15.02
C HIS A 303 6.88 -24.09 14.43
N CYS A 304 6.39 -23.12 15.23
CA CYS A 304 6.22 -21.76 14.76
C CYS A 304 7.56 -21.16 14.30
N GLU A 305 7.57 -20.58 13.12
CA GLU A 305 8.66 -19.74 12.61
C GLU A 305 8.57 -18.37 13.27
N ILE A 306 9.54 -18.06 14.14
CA ILE A 306 9.58 -16.80 14.87
C ILE A 306 10.62 -15.91 14.23
N ILE A 307 10.20 -14.75 13.77
CA ILE A 307 11.09 -13.71 13.30
C ILE A 307 11.54 -12.88 14.48
N VAL A 308 12.84 -12.76 14.67
CA VAL A 308 13.46 -11.93 15.72
C VAL A 308 14.15 -10.77 15.06
N VAL A 309 13.84 -9.55 15.49
CA VAL A 309 14.49 -8.32 15.03
C VAL A 309 15.44 -7.84 16.12
N ARG A 310 16.67 -7.54 15.71
CA ARG A 310 17.69 -6.97 16.58
C ARG A 310 18.11 -5.60 16.06
N ARG A 311 18.38 -4.70 16.98
CA ARG A 311 19.04 -3.42 16.74
C ARG A 311 20.36 -3.44 17.52
N ASP A 312 21.48 -3.23 16.83
CA ASP A 312 22.82 -3.23 17.43
C ASP A 312 23.10 -4.48 18.30
N GLY A 313 22.56 -5.63 17.87
CA GLY A 313 22.69 -6.92 18.55
C GLY A 313 21.60 -7.21 19.61
N GLU A 314 20.85 -6.22 20.09
CA GLU A 314 19.79 -6.39 21.08
C GLU A 314 18.44 -6.71 20.43
N VAL A 315 17.67 -7.63 21.02
CA VAL A 315 16.33 -7.96 20.53
C VAL A 315 15.37 -6.81 20.83
N ILE A 316 14.74 -6.26 19.79
CA ILE A 316 13.75 -5.17 19.93
C ILE A 316 12.31 -5.60 19.62
N ASP A 317 12.11 -6.66 18.84
CA ASP A 317 10.78 -7.23 18.58
C ASP A 317 10.89 -8.68 18.12
N SER A 318 9.81 -9.45 18.32
CA SER A 318 9.68 -10.79 17.76
C SER A 318 8.21 -11.11 17.46
N TRP A 319 7.95 -11.87 16.38
CA TRP A 319 6.60 -12.29 16.00
C TRP A 319 6.61 -13.63 15.24
N GLY A 320 5.42 -14.20 14.98
CA GLY A 320 5.24 -15.51 14.36
C GLY A 320 4.82 -16.60 15.34
N ASN A 321 4.99 -16.36 16.64
CA ASN A 321 4.52 -17.25 17.68
C ASN A 321 2.98 -17.30 17.72
N ARG A 322 2.41 -18.51 17.85
CA ARG A 322 0.96 -18.73 17.99
C ARG A 322 0.48 -18.76 19.45
N CYS A 323 1.41 -18.71 20.40
CA CYS A 323 1.11 -18.69 21.83
C CYS A 323 2.26 -18.03 22.60
N GLU A 324 2.02 -17.65 23.83
CA GLU A 324 3.00 -16.99 24.70
C GLU A 324 4.27 -17.83 24.96
N ARG A 325 4.19 -19.17 24.88
CA ARG A 325 5.37 -20.03 25.04
C ARG A 325 6.44 -19.80 23.98
N GLY A 326 6.04 -19.38 22.80
CA GLY A 326 6.96 -19.05 21.70
C GLY A 326 7.45 -17.61 21.73
N ALA A 327 6.95 -16.76 22.60
CA ALA A 327 7.41 -15.38 22.69
C ALA A 327 8.89 -15.33 23.11
N ILE A 328 9.70 -14.65 22.31
CA ILE A 328 11.07 -14.28 22.68
C ILE A 328 10.95 -12.91 23.34
N LYS A 329 11.19 -12.88 24.64
CA LYS A 329 11.14 -11.63 25.42
C LYS A 329 12.48 -10.91 25.33
N HIS A 330 12.41 -9.61 25.40
CA HIS A 330 13.54 -8.69 25.48
C HIS A 330 14.34 -8.91 26.75
#